data_575e12e6a8d0642eab7d0ccd7ad7584d
#
_entry.id   575e12e6a8d0642eab7d0ccd7ad7584d
#
_cell.length_a   1.000
_cell.length_b   1.000
_cell.length_c   1.000
_cell.angle_alpha   90.00
_cell.angle_beta   90.00
_cell.angle_gamma   90.00
#
_symmetry.space_group_name_H-M   'P 1'
#
loop_
_entity.id
_entity.type
_entity.pdbx_description
1 polymer ?
#
loop_
_entity_poly.entity_id
_entity_poly.type
_entity_poly.pdbx_seq_one_letter_code
_entity_poly.pdbx_strand_id
1 'polypeptide(L)'
;KARPQLYSASDNATGEHFLSKFDLTAGQLQQQKVPMRGHAALAVNEEWVLLFGRRPAFECARVDFKNHSVESFKANTNRHFNGHGCLSPDQKALLTTETDYEKKRGVIGIRDLSTLKQIGEYASYGLDPHDLQLLPDGQTLVVANGGIETHPDFGRRKLNVDSIQPSLVYLD
;
A
#
# COMPACT_ATOMS: atom_id res chain seq x y z
N LYS A 1 -1.74 -28.22 -2.69
CA LYS A 1 -2.89 -27.34 -2.34
C LYS A 1 -2.34 -26.15 -1.60
N ALA A 2 -2.66 -24.91 -2.05
CA ALA A 2 -2.32 -23.70 -1.32
C ALA A 2 -2.91 -23.74 0.09
N ARG A 3 -2.12 -23.38 1.10
CA ARG A 3 -2.60 -23.29 2.48
C ARG A 3 -3.23 -21.91 2.67
N PRO A 4 -4.53 -21.82 3.02
CA PRO A 4 -5.16 -20.52 3.22
C PRO A 4 -4.55 -19.82 4.42
N GLN A 5 -4.18 -18.55 4.22
CA GLN A 5 -3.50 -17.72 5.21
C GLN A 5 -4.25 -16.41 5.40
N LEU A 6 -4.30 -15.92 6.64
CA LEU A 6 -4.82 -14.61 6.96
C LEU A 6 -3.66 -13.70 7.42
N TYR A 7 -3.73 -12.45 7.00
CA TYR A 7 -2.79 -11.41 7.42
C TYR A 7 -3.54 -10.29 8.12
N SER A 8 -3.00 -9.81 9.23
CA SER A 8 -3.61 -8.72 9.99
C SER A 8 -2.54 -7.80 10.57
N ALA A 9 -2.69 -6.51 10.36
CA ALA A 9 -1.91 -5.50 11.05
C ALA A 9 -2.55 -5.19 12.41
N SER A 10 -1.73 -5.02 13.44
CA SER A 10 -2.18 -4.68 14.78
C SER A 10 -1.20 -3.76 15.51
N ASP A 11 -1.70 -3.06 16.51
CA ASP A 11 -0.90 -2.28 17.44
C ASP A 11 -1.05 -2.88 18.84
N ASN A 12 0.01 -2.84 19.65
CA ASN A 12 -0.08 -3.21 21.05
C ASN A 12 -0.36 -1.97 21.93
N ALA A 13 -0.52 -2.21 23.23
CA ALA A 13 -0.81 -1.15 24.21
C ALA A 13 0.34 -0.13 24.36
N THR A 14 1.56 -0.48 23.97
CA THR A 14 2.74 0.40 24.02
C THR A 14 2.97 1.14 22.68
N GLY A 15 2.06 0.99 21.70
CA GLY A 15 2.13 1.67 20.41
C GLY A 15 3.09 1.02 19.42
N GLU A 16 3.54 -0.21 19.67
CA GLU A 16 4.33 -0.96 18.71
C GLU A 16 3.42 -1.60 17.67
N HIS A 17 3.93 -1.69 16.43
CA HIS A 17 3.19 -2.18 15.26
C HIS A 17 3.64 -3.56 14.87
N PHE A 18 2.68 -4.39 14.45
CA PHE A 18 2.92 -5.79 14.08
C PHE A 18 2.15 -6.16 12.82
N LEU A 19 2.72 -7.09 12.04
CA LEU A 19 2.01 -7.87 11.04
C LEU A 19 1.94 -9.31 11.53
N SER A 20 0.73 -9.85 11.58
CA SER A 20 0.45 -11.24 11.96
C SER A 20 0.09 -12.04 10.72
N LYS A 21 0.58 -13.27 10.64
CA LYS A 21 0.25 -14.30 9.67
C LYS A 21 -0.36 -15.49 10.41
N PHE A 22 -1.56 -15.89 10.04
CA PHE A 22 -2.25 -17.03 10.61
C PHE A 22 -2.48 -18.11 9.54
N ASP A 23 -1.92 -19.30 9.74
CA ASP A 23 -2.18 -20.46 8.89
C ASP A 23 -3.48 -21.13 9.34
N LEU A 24 -4.50 -21.05 8.52
CA LEU A 24 -5.84 -21.58 8.80
C LEU A 24 -5.86 -23.14 8.86
N THR A 25 -4.88 -23.79 8.22
CA THR A 25 -4.80 -25.26 8.22
C THR A 25 -4.07 -25.79 9.44
N ALA A 26 -2.94 -25.16 9.78
CA ALA A 26 -2.10 -25.57 10.88
C ALA A 26 -2.52 -24.95 12.23
N GLY A 27 -3.37 -23.93 12.24
CA GLY A 27 -3.73 -23.17 13.43
C GLY A 27 -2.55 -22.39 14.03
N GLN A 28 -1.55 -22.06 13.21
CA GLN A 28 -0.32 -21.41 13.68
C GLN A 28 -0.35 -19.90 13.43
N LEU A 29 0.02 -19.14 14.45
CA LEU A 29 0.20 -17.70 14.40
C LEU A 29 1.70 -17.37 14.39
N GLN A 30 2.11 -16.57 13.43
CA GLN A 30 3.42 -15.91 13.39
C GLN A 30 3.20 -14.40 13.46
N GLN A 31 4.12 -13.68 14.11
CA GLN A 31 4.04 -12.23 14.22
C GLN A 31 5.42 -11.60 14.02
N GLN A 32 5.45 -10.52 13.26
CA GLN A 32 6.64 -9.72 13.00
C GLN A 32 6.39 -8.27 13.42
N LYS A 33 7.32 -7.69 14.16
CA LYS A 33 7.31 -6.26 14.47
C LYS A 33 7.65 -5.49 13.21
N VAL A 34 6.90 -4.42 12.93
CA VAL A 34 7.06 -3.57 11.73
C VAL A 34 7.27 -2.12 12.15
N PRO A 35 7.94 -1.28 11.32
CA PRO A 35 8.32 0.08 11.72
C PRO A 35 7.16 1.08 11.69
N MET A 36 6.04 0.75 11.03
CA MET A 36 4.92 1.68 10.88
C MET A 36 3.58 0.99 11.12
N ARG A 37 2.57 1.79 11.43
CA ARG A 37 1.18 1.33 11.53
C ARG A 37 0.67 0.85 10.18
N GLY A 38 0.30 -0.42 10.09
CA GLY A 38 -0.20 -1.03 8.87
C GLY A 38 -1.67 -0.65 8.57
N HIS A 39 -2.00 -0.68 7.26
CA HIS A 39 -3.36 -0.47 6.75
C HIS A 39 -3.84 -1.65 5.92
N ALA A 40 -3.12 -1.99 4.86
CA ALA A 40 -3.42 -3.16 4.03
C ALA A 40 -2.19 -4.06 3.89
N ALA A 41 -2.43 -5.34 3.65
CA ALA A 41 -1.40 -6.34 3.41
C ALA A 41 -1.66 -7.02 2.06
N LEU A 42 -0.61 -7.16 1.25
CA LEU A 42 -0.64 -7.84 -0.03
C LEU A 42 0.33 -9.02 0.02
N ALA A 43 -0.19 -10.24 -0.02
CA ALA A 43 0.64 -11.43 -0.13
C ALA A 43 1.27 -11.49 -1.53
N VAL A 44 2.59 -11.54 -1.61
CA VAL A 44 3.33 -11.71 -2.86
C VAL A 44 3.47 -13.20 -3.18
N ASN A 45 3.78 -13.99 -2.16
CA ASN A 45 3.89 -15.44 -2.22
C ASN A 45 3.68 -16.00 -0.80
N GLU A 46 3.98 -17.29 -0.57
CA GLU A 46 3.81 -17.94 0.74
C GLU A 46 4.74 -17.36 1.84
N GLU A 47 5.82 -16.68 1.45
CA GLU A 47 6.85 -16.18 2.36
C GLU A 47 6.79 -14.66 2.54
N TRP A 48 6.48 -13.90 1.49
CA TRP A 48 6.56 -12.46 1.45
C TRP A 48 5.20 -11.78 1.46
N VAL A 49 5.09 -10.77 2.30
CA VAL A 49 3.93 -9.90 2.39
C VAL A 49 4.39 -8.44 2.32
N LEU A 50 3.74 -7.67 1.49
CA LEU A 50 3.88 -6.21 1.47
C LEU A 50 2.86 -5.63 2.43
N LEU A 51 3.32 -4.84 3.40
CA LEU A 51 2.49 -4.10 4.33
C LEU A 51 2.52 -2.63 3.97
N PHE A 52 1.35 -2.08 3.65
CA PHE A 52 1.20 -0.67 3.35
C PHE A 52 0.89 0.11 4.63
N GLY A 53 1.59 1.22 4.83
CA GLY A 53 1.38 2.09 5.97
C GLY A 53 0.04 2.82 5.89
N ARG A 54 -0.56 3.11 7.06
CA ARG A 54 -1.82 3.85 7.15
C ARG A 54 -1.62 5.32 6.81
N ARG A 55 -2.40 5.82 5.86
CA ARG A 55 -2.38 7.21 5.37
C ARG A 55 -2.43 8.29 6.48
N PRO A 56 -1.65 9.36 6.39
CA PRO A 56 -0.51 9.56 5.49
C PRO A 56 0.68 8.72 5.95
N ALA A 57 1.20 7.85 5.08
CA ALA A 57 2.33 7.00 5.41
C ALA A 57 3.54 7.35 4.55
N PHE A 58 4.69 7.52 5.18
CA PHE A 58 5.95 7.77 4.49
C PHE A 58 6.76 6.49 4.26
N GLU A 59 6.29 5.39 4.81
CA GLU A 59 6.97 4.11 4.81
C GLU A 59 5.98 2.96 4.63
N CYS A 60 6.42 1.94 3.90
CA CYS A 60 5.80 0.62 3.75
C CYS A 60 6.87 -0.43 4.01
N ALA A 61 6.49 -1.71 4.16
CA ALA A 61 7.44 -2.76 4.44
C ALA A 61 7.17 -4.03 3.62
N ARG A 62 8.26 -4.71 3.24
CA ARG A 62 8.25 -6.11 2.85
C ARG A 62 8.59 -6.95 4.07
N VAL A 63 7.71 -7.87 4.42
CA VAL A 63 7.86 -8.76 5.58
C VAL A 63 8.09 -10.18 5.08
N ASP A 64 9.20 -10.78 5.46
CA ASP A 64 9.53 -12.17 5.18
C ASP A 64 9.33 -13.01 6.45
N PHE A 65 8.29 -13.83 6.45
CA PHE A 65 7.96 -14.68 7.60
C PHE A 65 8.85 -15.92 7.72
N LYS A 66 9.54 -16.31 6.65
CA LYS A 66 10.46 -17.44 6.67
C LYS A 66 11.80 -17.08 7.30
N ASN A 67 12.36 -15.94 6.86
CA ASN A 67 13.66 -15.47 7.34
C ASN A 67 13.55 -14.49 8.51
N HIS A 68 12.34 -14.21 8.99
CA HIS A 68 12.06 -13.26 10.08
C HIS A 68 12.66 -11.87 9.83
N SER A 69 12.60 -11.40 8.58
CA SER A 69 13.16 -10.11 8.20
C SER A 69 12.08 -9.12 7.75
N VAL A 70 12.36 -7.85 7.99
CA VAL A 70 11.50 -6.73 7.60
C VAL A 70 12.38 -5.71 6.88
N GLU A 71 12.04 -5.41 5.64
CA GLU A 71 12.70 -4.40 4.82
C GLU A 71 11.70 -3.30 4.52
N SER A 72 12.00 -2.08 4.96
CA SER A 72 11.13 -0.95 4.69
C SER A 72 11.55 -0.19 3.43
N PHE A 73 10.58 0.43 2.79
CA PHE A 73 10.79 1.33 1.67
C PHE A 73 9.97 2.61 1.84
N LYS A 74 10.50 3.71 1.36
CA LYS A 74 9.97 5.05 1.62
C LYS A 74 9.29 5.64 0.39
N ALA A 75 8.32 6.51 0.65
CA ALA A 75 7.78 7.40 -0.36
C ALA A 75 8.86 8.38 -0.85
N ASN A 76 8.75 8.83 -2.09
CA ASN A 76 9.62 9.89 -2.62
C ASN A 76 9.36 11.23 -1.90
N THR A 77 10.24 12.19 -2.11
CA THR A 77 10.08 13.57 -1.58
C THR A 77 8.72 14.14 -1.98
N ASN A 78 8.08 14.84 -1.04
CA ASN A 78 6.76 15.46 -1.20
C ASN A 78 5.63 14.48 -1.49
N ARG A 79 5.79 13.21 -1.06
CA ARG A 79 4.82 12.14 -1.25
C ARG A 79 4.50 11.40 0.03
N HIS A 80 3.31 10.86 0.07
CA HIS A 80 2.95 9.82 1.04
C HIS A 80 2.16 8.70 0.36
N PHE A 81 2.25 7.51 0.91
CA PHE A 81 1.42 6.38 0.53
C PHE A 81 -0.01 6.54 1.07
N ASN A 82 -0.98 6.03 0.31
CA ASN A 82 -2.40 6.05 0.70
C ASN A 82 -2.88 4.71 1.28
N GLY A 83 -2.02 3.69 1.32
CA GLY A 83 -2.28 2.46 2.06
C GLY A 83 -2.59 1.23 1.23
N HIS A 84 -2.57 1.31 -0.11
CA HIS A 84 -2.86 0.19 -1.00
C HIS A 84 -1.85 0.06 -2.13
N GLY A 85 -1.82 -1.14 -2.71
CA GLY A 85 -1.00 -1.46 -3.87
C GLY A 85 -1.40 -2.80 -4.47
N CYS A 86 -1.00 -3.03 -5.72
CA CYS A 86 -1.15 -4.31 -6.40
C CYS A 86 0.11 -4.66 -7.19
N LEU A 87 0.23 -5.91 -7.61
CA LEU A 87 1.32 -6.36 -8.45
C LEU A 87 0.98 -6.18 -9.93
N SER A 88 2.02 -5.93 -10.75
CA SER A 88 1.90 -6.06 -12.20
C SER A 88 1.58 -7.51 -12.61
N PRO A 89 1.06 -7.74 -13.83
CA PRO A 89 0.69 -9.09 -14.29
C PRO A 89 1.84 -10.08 -14.26
N ASP A 90 3.04 -9.62 -14.58
CA ASP A 90 4.27 -10.42 -14.56
C ASP A 90 4.90 -10.54 -13.16
N GLN A 91 4.29 -9.94 -12.14
CA GLN A 91 4.74 -9.87 -10.76
C GLN A 91 6.17 -9.33 -10.57
N LYS A 92 6.63 -8.47 -11.47
CA LYS A 92 7.96 -7.82 -11.37
C LYS A 92 7.88 -6.41 -10.81
N ALA A 93 6.72 -5.78 -10.89
CA ALA A 93 6.49 -4.44 -10.36
C ALA A 93 5.40 -4.42 -9.30
N LEU A 94 5.59 -3.53 -8.33
CA LEU A 94 4.61 -3.13 -7.35
C LEU A 94 4.06 -1.77 -7.74
N LEU A 95 2.74 -1.66 -7.87
CA LEU A 95 2.01 -0.41 -8.08
C LEU A 95 1.48 0.05 -6.72
N THR A 96 1.77 1.30 -6.34
CA THR A 96 1.38 1.87 -5.04
C THR A 96 0.51 3.11 -5.23
N THR A 97 -0.53 3.25 -4.40
CA THR A 97 -1.31 4.49 -4.33
C THR A 97 -0.56 5.54 -3.52
N GLU A 98 -0.34 6.71 -4.11
CA GLU A 98 0.44 7.80 -3.51
C GLU A 98 -0.22 9.16 -3.74
N THR A 99 0.03 10.11 -2.84
CA THR A 99 -0.34 11.52 -3.00
C THR A 99 0.92 12.36 -3.10
N ASP A 100 1.03 13.15 -4.16
CA ASP A 100 1.97 14.27 -4.29
C ASP A 100 1.27 15.49 -3.67
N TYR A 101 1.57 15.76 -2.40
CA TYR A 101 0.84 16.78 -1.65
C TYR A 101 1.24 18.20 -2.03
N GLU A 102 2.45 18.43 -2.53
CA GLU A 102 2.87 19.74 -3.07
C GLU A 102 2.14 20.08 -4.37
N LYS A 103 2.06 19.10 -5.29
CA LYS A 103 1.40 19.29 -6.58
C LYS A 103 -0.11 19.04 -6.52
N LYS A 104 -0.63 18.66 -5.37
CA LYS A 104 -2.06 18.35 -5.14
C LYS A 104 -2.61 17.38 -6.19
N ARG A 105 -1.96 16.23 -6.37
CA ARG A 105 -2.36 15.21 -7.34
C ARG A 105 -2.18 13.80 -6.78
N GLY A 106 -3.02 12.90 -7.24
CA GLY A 106 -2.85 11.48 -7.01
C GLY A 106 -1.87 10.85 -8.01
N VAL A 107 -1.11 9.89 -7.54
CA VAL A 107 -0.06 9.21 -8.29
C VAL A 107 -0.12 7.71 -8.05
N ILE A 108 0.16 6.94 -9.07
CA ILE A 108 0.46 5.51 -8.99
C ILE A 108 1.96 5.36 -9.11
N GLY A 109 2.63 5.07 -8.00
CA GLY A 109 4.07 4.79 -7.98
C GLY A 109 4.34 3.40 -8.55
N ILE A 110 5.36 3.27 -9.40
CA ILE A 110 5.80 1.98 -9.96
C ILE A 110 7.14 1.65 -9.34
N ARG A 111 7.24 0.50 -8.68
CA ARG A 111 8.45 0.03 -8.01
C ARG A 111 8.87 -1.31 -8.55
N ASP A 112 10.17 -1.50 -8.76
CA ASP A 112 10.72 -2.82 -8.99
C ASP A 112 10.49 -3.70 -7.75
N LEU A 113 9.83 -4.84 -7.90
CA LEU A 113 9.41 -5.67 -6.76
C LEU A 113 10.62 -6.28 -6.02
N SER A 114 11.73 -6.51 -6.69
CA SER A 114 12.93 -7.12 -6.08
C SER A 114 13.68 -6.14 -5.20
N THR A 115 13.81 -4.89 -5.64
CA THR A 115 14.61 -3.85 -4.98
C THR A 115 13.77 -2.83 -4.21
N LEU A 116 12.45 -2.81 -4.42
CA LEU A 116 11.47 -1.84 -3.88
C LEU A 116 11.76 -0.38 -4.28
N LYS A 117 12.72 -0.16 -5.17
CA LYS A 117 13.04 1.16 -5.70
C LYS A 117 11.99 1.61 -6.70
N GLN A 118 11.62 2.88 -6.63
CA GLN A 118 10.72 3.45 -7.62
C GLN A 118 11.42 3.57 -8.98
N ILE A 119 10.78 3.05 -10.02
CA ILE A 119 11.26 3.02 -11.40
C ILE A 119 10.39 3.87 -12.34
N GLY A 120 9.23 4.33 -11.88
CA GLY A 120 8.32 5.15 -12.65
C GLY A 120 7.10 5.58 -11.88
N GLU A 121 6.20 6.29 -12.54
CA GLU A 121 4.91 6.69 -12.00
C GLU A 121 3.90 7.00 -13.10
N TYR A 122 2.61 6.86 -12.78
CA TYR A 122 1.48 7.35 -13.57
C TYR A 122 0.62 8.32 -12.77
N ALA A 123 -0.09 9.21 -13.45
CA ALA A 123 -1.15 9.99 -12.81
C ALA A 123 -2.33 9.06 -12.47
N SER A 124 -2.97 9.25 -11.30
CA SER A 124 -4.22 8.56 -10.98
C SER A 124 -5.45 9.26 -11.55
N TYR A 125 -5.26 10.43 -12.17
CA TYR A 125 -6.30 11.30 -12.69
C TYR A 125 -7.38 11.70 -11.69
N GLY A 126 -7.00 11.76 -10.41
CA GLY A 126 -7.82 12.23 -9.31
C GLY A 126 -6.98 12.54 -8.09
N LEU A 127 -7.63 13.01 -7.02
CA LEU A 127 -7.00 13.19 -5.71
C LEU A 127 -7.21 11.95 -4.86
N ASP A 128 -6.24 11.67 -3.99
CA ASP A 128 -6.35 10.61 -2.98
C ASP A 128 -6.69 9.25 -3.63
N PRO A 129 -5.83 8.71 -4.52
CA PRO A 129 -6.03 7.34 -4.98
C PRO A 129 -6.02 6.41 -3.77
N HIS A 130 -7.21 5.92 -3.40
CA HIS A 130 -7.37 5.13 -2.19
C HIS A 130 -7.03 3.68 -2.42
N ASP A 131 -7.53 3.12 -3.51
CA ASP A 131 -7.31 1.72 -3.86
C ASP A 131 -7.10 1.57 -5.37
N LEU A 132 -6.46 0.48 -5.76
CA LEU A 132 -6.23 0.13 -7.16
C LEU A 132 -6.26 -1.38 -7.32
N GLN A 133 -6.74 -1.82 -8.48
CA GLN A 133 -6.79 -3.23 -8.82
C GLN A 133 -6.59 -3.44 -10.31
N LEU A 134 -5.76 -4.41 -10.66
CA LEU A 134 -5.64 -4.87 -12.04
C LEU A 134 -6.86 -5.75 -12.37
N LEU A 135 -7.50 -5.49 -13.51
CA LEU A 135 -8.59 -6.29 -13.99
C LEU A 135 -8.12 -7.70 -14.46
N PRO A 136 -9.04 -8.67 -14.56
CA PRO A 136 -8.69 -10.02 -15.01
C PRO A 136 -8.09 -10.11 -16.42
N ASP A 137 -8.26 -9.05 -17.24
CA ASP A 137 -7.62 -8.94 -18.55
C ASP A 137 -6.10 -8.77 -18.48
N GLY A 138 -5.57 -8.43 -17.30
CA GLY A 138 -4.14 -8.22 -17.06
C GLY A 138 -3.57 -6.97 -17.73
N GLN A 139 -4.39 -6.06 -18.22
CA GLN A 139 -4.00 -4.85 -18.94
C GLN A 139 -4.58 -3.59 -18.32
N THR A 140 -5.83 -3.65 -17.89
CA THR A 140 -6.54 -2.49 -17.36
C THR A 140 -6.38 -2.38 -15.84
N LEU A 141 -5.85 -1.26 -15.37
CA LEU A 141 -5.78 -0.90 -13.96
C LEU A 141 -6.96 -0.02 -13.57
N VAL A 142 -7.76 -0.43 -12.60
CA VAL A 142 -8.84 0.39 -12.02
C VAL A 142 -8.32 1.10 -10.79
N VAL A 143 -8.52 2.42 -10.72
CA VAL A 143 -8.09 3.26 -9.60
C VAL A 143 -9.30 3.97 -8.99
N ALA A 144 -9.52 3.78 -7.70
CA ALA A 144 -10.54 4.48 -6.93
C ALA A 144 -9.94 5.72 -6.25
N ASN A 145 -10.20 6.91 -6.77
CA ASN A 145 -9.77 8.16 -6.18
C ASN A 145 -10.82 8.66 -5.18
N GLY A 146 -10.42 8.96 -3.95
CA GLY A 146 -11.30 9.50 -2.92
C GLY A 146 -11.67 10.98 -3.10
N GLY A 147 -10.95 11.70 -3.95
CA GLY A 147 -11.17 13.13 -4.21
C GLY A 147 -10.79 14.04 -3.04
N ILE A 148 -10.07 13.53 -2.05
CA ILE A 148 -9.79 14.24 -0.80
C ILE A 148 -8.40 14.87 -0.86
N GLU A 149 -8.32 16.19 -0.64
CA GLU A 149 -7.04 16.87 -0.45
C GLU A 149 -6.58 16.71 1.01
N THR A 150 -5.35 16.22 1.18
CA THR A 150 -4.68 16.10 2.48
C THR A 150 -3.26 16.63 2.36
N HIS A 151 -2.69 17.10 3.49
CA HIS A 151 -1.30 17.49 3.57
C HIS A 151 -0.73 17.01 4.91
N PRO A 152 0.51 16.54 4.98
CA PRO A 152 1.11 16.00 6.21
C PRO A 152 1.07 16.96 7.40
N ASP A 153 1.28 18.25 7.18
CA ASP A 153 1.26 19.28 8.22
C ASP A 153 -0.11 19.42 8.93
N PHE A 154 -1.16 18.97 8.27
CA PHE A 154 -2.52 18.99 8.83
C PHE A 154 -3.00 17.59 9.25
N GLY A 155 -2.10 16.61 9.26
CA GLY A 155 -2.38 15.23 9.61
C GLY A 155 -3.46 14.60 8.71
N ARG A 156 -4.59 14.21 9.30
CA ARG A 156 -5.70 13.56 8.56
C ARG A 156 -6.84 14.52 8.20
N ARG A 157 -6.64 15.82 8.37
CA ARG A 157 -7.65 16.83 8.04
C ARG A 157 -7.90 16.86 6.54
N LYS A 158 -9.17 16.87 6.15
CA LYS A 158 -9.60 17.06 4.77
C LYS A 158 -9.58 18.57 4.47
N LEU A 159 -8.87 18.97 3.42
CA LEU A 159 -8.65 20.38 3.08
C LEU A 159 -9.65 20.93 2.06
N ASN A 160 -10.42 20.06 1.38
CA ASN A 160 -11.35 20.40 0.31
C ASN A 160 -12.76 19.85 0.55
N VAL A 161 -13.30 19.94 1.78
CA VAL A 161 -14.57 19.32 2.16
C VAL A 161 -15.73 19.71 1.22
N ASP A 162 -15.77 20.97 0.77
CA ASP A 162 -16.84 21.49 -0.09
C ASP A 162 -16.65 21.18 -1.58
N SER A 163 -15.52 20.59 -1.95
CA SER A 163 -15.14 20.29 -3.34
C SER A 163 -14.58 18.88 -3.54
N ILE A 164 -14.95 17.94 -2.68
CA ILE A 164 -14.55 16.54 -2.81
C ILE A 164 -15.17 15.96 -4.09
N GLN A 165 -14.32 15.42 -4.99
CA GLN A 165 -14.75 14.80 -6.24
C GLN A 165 -14.15 13.39 -6.35
N PRO A 166 -14.84 12.36 -5.83
CA PRO A 166 -14.40 10.99 -6.00
C PRO A 166 -14.56 10.56 -7.46
N SER A 167 -13.68 9.68 -7.91
CA SER A 167 -13.73 9.15 -9.27
C SER A 167 -13.25 7.70 -9.33
N LEU A 168 -13.75 6.96 -10.29
CA LEU A 168 -13.22 5.66 -10.69
C LEU A 168 -12.59 5.82 -12.07
N VAL A 169 -11.30 5.49 -12.18
CA VAL A 169 -10.52 5.69 -13.40
C VAL A 169 -10.01 4.35 -13.90
N TYR A 170 -10.06 4.15 -15.21
CA TYR A 170 -9.53 2.98 -15.91
C TYR A 170 -8.30 3.42 -16.69
N LEU A 171 -7.19 2.75 -16.49
CA LEU A 171 -5.89 3.01 -17.13
C LEU A 171 -5.47 1.77 -17.90
N ASP A 172 -5.18 1.93 -19.20
CA ASP A 172 -4.68 0.87 -20.08
C ASP A 172 -3.15 0.90 -20.16
#